data_c1f9be22f6e1f444ef02fcfcd19e9566
#
_entry.id   c1f9be22f6e1f444ef02fcfcd19e9566
#
_cell.length_a   1.000
_cell.length_b   1.000
_cell.length_c   1.000
_cell.angle_alpha   90.00
_cell.angle_beta   90.00
_cell.angle_gamma   90.00
#
_symmetry.space_group_name_H-M   'P 1'
#
loop_
_entity.id
_entity.type
_entity.pdbx_description
1 polymer ?
#
loop_
_entity_poly.entity_id
_entity_poly.type
_entity_poly.pdbx_seq_one_letter_code
_entity_poly.pdbx_strand_id
1 'polypeptide(L)'
;MKNILFFAFIIISLQANSQIKILFDATKAESAGNADWVIDSDAHNLGFPAGPAVVGAGNEANPQRIPTPLQSAITASTLETYWNGGLSNWGIDCVKQGYVVESLPYNGQITYGVSSNLQDLSNYKVFVIDEPNILFTSAEKAAIITFVQNGGGLCIISDHTISDRNNDGTDSPQVLNDLLSNNTIQNNPFGFAFDYVDISQTSTNIANLPTNSILHGTAGSVSEVKWSNGTTLTLNPAQNSSVTGLVYKTGASTVGTVNALCASATYQNGKVVAIGDSSIADDGTGDSGDTLYNGYTLDANGNHQKLLMNA
;
A
#
# COMPACT_ATOMS: atom_id res chain seq x y z
N MET A 1 -8.05 -15.52 69.82
CA MET A 1 -8.62 -15.51 68.46
C MET A 1 -7.77 -14.60 67.59
N LYS A 2 -6.98 -15.19 66.65
CA LYS A 2 -6.11 -14.45 65.75
C LYS A 2 -6.86 -14.23 64.44
N ASN A 3 -7.16 -12.98 64.10
CA ASN A 3 -7.75 -12.60 62.80
C ASN A 3 -6.62 -12.61 61.73
N ILE A 4 -6.71 -13.52 60.76
CA ILE A 4 -5.84 -13.55 59.58
C ILE A 4 -6.57 -12.72 58.54
N LEU A 5 -6.01 -11.54 58.20
CA LEU A 5 -6.44 -10.71 57.05
C LEU A 5 -5.87 -11.32 55.77
N PHE A 6 -6.72 -11.80 54.90
CA PHE A 6 -6.36 -12.24 53.54
C PHE A 6 -6.33 -11.00 52.63
N PHE A 7 -5.15 -10.59 52.21
CA PHE A 7 -5.00 -9.60 51.12
C PHE A 7 -5.08 -10.35 49.78
N ALA A 8 -6.19 -10.18 49.08
CA ALA A 8 -6.31 -10.62 47.69
C ALA A 8 -5.59 -9.61 46.78
N PHE A 9 -4.46 -10.00 46.22
CA PHE A 9 -3.81 -9.26 45.16
C PHE A 9 -4.56 -9.51 43.84
N ILE A 10 -5.30 -8.52 43.36
CA ILE A 10 -5.86 -8.54 42.00
C ILE A 10 -4.72 -8.16 41.05
N ILE A 11 -4.17 -9.17 40.36
CA ILE A 11 -3.24 -8.95 39.25
C ILE A 11 -4.10 -8.54 38.04
N ILE A 12 -4.19 -7.26 37.76
CA ILE A 12 -4.71 -6.75 36.50
C ILE A 12 -3.61 -6.96 35.45
N SER A 13 -3.72 -8.02 34.66
CA SER A 13 -2.88 -8.18 33.47
C SER A 13 -3.31 -7.13 32.45
N LEU A 14 -2.57 -6.04 32.37
CA LEU A 14 -2.63 -5.14 31.22
C LEU A 14 -2.10 -5.93 30.01
N GLN A 15 -3.01 -6.43 29.20
CA GLN A 15 -2.65 -6.88 27.87
C GLN A 15 -2.26 -5.63 27.08
N ALA A 16 -0.98 -5.38 26.97
CA ALA A 16 -0.47 -4.43 25.99
C ALA A 16 -0.77 -5.01 24.61
N ASN A 17 -1.90 -4.65 24.00
CA ASN A 17 -2.10 -4.88 22.59
C ASN A 17 -0.97 -4.15 21.87
N SER A 18 -0.06 -4.87 21.24
CA SER A 18 0.94 -4.24 20.42
C SER A 18 0.20 -3.47 19.31
N GLN A 19 0.45 -2.18 19.25
CA GLN A 19 -0.17 -1.31 18.25
C GLN A 19 0.19 -1.82 16.85
N ILE A 20 -0.79 -1.90 15.96
CA ILE A 20 -0.57 -2.32 14.57
C ILE A 20 0.31 -1.27 13.90
N LYS A 21 1.41 -1.75 13.31
CA LYS A 21 2.35 -0.91 12.56
C LYS A 21 2.21 -1.20 11.06
N ILE A 22 2.16 -0.14 10.28
CA ILE A 22 2.11 -0.16 8.82
C ILE A 22 3.41 0.46 8.30
N LEU A 23 4.06 -0.22 7.36
CA LEU A 23 5.25 0.28 6.68
C LEU A 23 4.88 0.62 5.24
N PHE A 24 5.21 1.83 4.82
CA PHE A 24 5.09 2.27 3.44
C PHE A 24 6.48 2.25 2.79
N ASP A 25 6.59 1.56 1.65
CA ASP A 25 7.84 1.49 0.89
C ASP A 25 8.13 2.81 0.18
N ALA A 26 9.41 3.17 0.14
CA ALA A 26 9.95 4.21 -0.72
C ALA A 26 11.37 3.85 -1.16
N THR A 27 11.63 2.54 -1.36
CA THR A 27 12.94 2.05 -1.77
C THR A 27 13.05 1.81 -3.27
N LYS A 28 11.95 1.91 -4.00
CA LYS A 28 11.85 1.52 -5.42
C LYS A 28 11.41 2.68 -6.33
N ALA A 29 11.72 3.93 -5.95
CA ALA A 29 11.30 5.12 -6.67
C ALA A 29 9.77 5.14 -6.88
N GLU A 30 9.06 5.06 -5.78
CA GLU A 30 7.60 5.11 -5.73
C GLU A 30 7.13 6.51 -6.07
N SER A 31 6.85 6.74 -7.34
CA SER A 31 6.49 8.07 -7.86
C SER A 31 5.75 8.02 -9.19
N ALA A 32 5.01 9.07 -9.49
CA ALA A 32 4.35 9.30 -10.77
C ALA A 32 4.66 10.71 -11.29
N GLY A 33 5.59 10.82 -12.21
CA GLY A 33 6.01 12.13 -12.73
C GLY A 33 6.72 12.94 -11.64
N ASN A 34 6.07 13.99 -11.13
CA ASN A 34 6.57 14.78 -10.01
C ASN A 34 5.82 14.51 -8.70
N ALA A 35 4.95 13.50 -8.67
CA ALA A 35 4.25 13.11 -7.44
C ALA A 35 4.98 11.96 -6.76
N ASP A 36 5.15 12.06 -5.45
CA ASP A 36 5.85 11.09 -4.64
C ASP A 36 4.88 10.30 -3.77
N TRP A 37 4.90 8.98 -3.91
CA TRP A 37 4.04 8.07 -3.15
C TRP A 37 4.61 7.81 -1.75
N VAL A 38 4.68 8.86 -0.95
CA VAL A 38 5.19 8.83 0.42
C VAL A 38 4.23 9.49 1.39
N ILE A 39 4.31 9.14 2.67
CA ILE A 39 3.48 9.73 3.73
C ILE A 39 3.96 11.14 4.07
N ASP A 40 5.27 11.29 4.25
CA ASP A 40 5.89 12.54 4.66
C ASP A 40 7.33 12.55 4.20
N SER A 41 7.70 13.59 3.49
CA SER A 41 9.06 13.80 3.08
C SER A 41 9.59 15.14 3.54
N ASP A 42 10.90 15.20 3.60
CA ASP A 42 11.59 16.46 3.86
C ASP A 42 11.48 17.33 2.62
N ALA A 43 10.87 18.50 2.75
CA ALA A 43 10.63 19.46 1.68
C ALA A 43 11.85 19.80 0.81
N HIS A 44 13.05 19.52 1.29
CA HIS A 44 14.29 19.74 0.54
C HIS A 44 14.66 18.59 -0.40
N ASN A 45 13.96 17.47 -0.32
CA ASN A 45 14.28 16.24 -1.03
C ASN A 45 13.16 15.77 -1.96
N LEU A 46 12.01 16.41 -1.89
CA LEU A 46 10.98 16.30 -2.90
C LEU A 46 11.33 17.16 -4.08
N GLY A 47 10.96 16.74 -5.19
CA GLY A 47 11.14 17.48 -6.42
C GLY A 47 12.15 16.78 -7.30
N PHE A 48 11.62 16.25 -8.38
CA PHE A 48 12.43 15.81 -9.48
C PHE A 48 12.96 17.05 -10.21
N PRO A 49 14.27 17.16 -10.46
CA PRO A 49 14.71 18.05 -11.51
C PRO A 49 14.01 17.60 -12.79
N ALA A 50 13.76 18.51 -13.70
CA ALA A 50 13.23 18.15 -15.00
C ALA A 50 14.05 16.99 -15.59
N GLY A 51 13.49 15.78 -15.49
CA GLY A 51 14.17 14.54 -15.89
C GLY A 51 13.73 13.34 -15.03
N PRO A 52 14.25 12.15 -15.35
CA PRO A 52 13.87 10.94 -14.64
C PRO A 52 14.29 10.99 -13.18
N ALA A 53 13.48 10.42 -12.33
CA ALA A 53 13.81 10.15 -10.94
C ALA A 53 15.11 9.33 -10.84
N VAL A 54 16.04 9.76 -10.03
CA VAL A 54 17.27 9.01 -9.77
C VAL A 54 17.33 8.68 -8.30
N VAL A 55 17.05 7.41 -7.98
CA VAL A 55 17.02 6.92 -6.60
C VAL A 55 18.30 7.30 -5.85
N GLY A 56 18.13 7.91 -4.69
CA GLY A 56 19.24 8.35 -3.85
C GLY A 56 19.96 9.61 -4.33
N ALA A 57 19.48 10.29 -5.36
CA ALA A 57 20.11 11.51 -5.88
C ALA A 57 19.63 12.80 -5.20
N GLY A 58 18.80 12.71 -4.21
CA GLY A 58 18.27 13.85 -3.45
C GLY A 58 17.13 14.61 -4.14
N ASN A 59 16.61 14.07 -5.23
CA ASN A 59 15.54 14.64 -6.03
C ASN A 59 14.33 13.73 -6.14
N GLU A 60 14.36 12.65 -5.45
CA GLU A 60 13.26 11.75 -5.31
C GLU A 60 12.77 11.77 -3.89
N ALA A 61 11.64 11.17 -3.69
CA ALA A 61 11.06 11.01 -2.39
C ALA A 61 12.11 10.55 -1.40
N ASN A 62 12.52 11.42 -0.51
CA ASN A 62 13.35 11.07 0.63
C ASN A 62 12.44 11.11 1.86
N PRO A 63 11.57 10.11 2.03
CA PRO A 63 10.61 10.11 3.10
C PRO A 63 11.35 10.02 4.43
N GLN A 64 10.83 10.72 5.39
CA GLN A 64 11.25 10.55 6.76
C GLN A 64 10.76 9.19 7.27
N ARG A 65 11.65 8.39 7.84
CA ARG A 65 11.24 7.14 8.49
C ARG A 65 10.09 7.36 9.48
N ILE A 66 10.24 8.36 10.32
CA ILE A 66 9.22 8.79 11.28
C ILE A 66 8.68 10.13 10.81
N PRO A 67 7.42 10.19 10.38
CA PRO A 67 6.83 11.43 9.91
C PRO A 67 6.89 12.55 10.95
N THR A 68 7.09 13.79 10.51
CA THR A 68 7.14 14.99 11.36
C THR A 68 6.26 16.11 10.80
N PRO A 69 5.44 16.76 11.66
CA PRO A 69 5.32 16.60 13.11
C PRO A 69 4.89 15.20 13.54
N LEU A 70 5.18 14.84 14.81
CA LEU A 70 4.96 13.48 15.28
C LEU A 70 3.50 13.03 15.17
N GLN A 71 3.27 11.80 14.75
CA GLN A 71 1.93 11.21 14.62
C GLN A 71 1.14 11.18 15.95
N SER A 72 1.81 11.24 17.10
CA SER A 72 1.16 11.32 18.41
C SER A 72 0.37 12.62 18.63
N ALA A 73 0.59 13.65 17.83
CA ALA A 73 -0.16 14.89 17.85
C ALA A 73 -1.37 14.89 16.89
N ILE A 74 -1.57 13.85 16.11
CA ILE A 74 -2.70 13.72 15.20
C ILE A 74 -4.00 13.54 16.00
N THR A 75 -5.02 14.29 15.61
CA THR A 75 -6.38 14.26 16.17
C THR A 75 -7.39 14.00 15.06
N ALA A 76 -8.64 13.79 15.41
CA ALA A 76 -9.71 13.62 14.42
C ALA A 76 -9.85 14.79 13.43
N SER A 77 -9.44 16.00 13.82
CA SER A 77 -9.50 17.22 12.99
C SER A 77 -8.19 17.55 12.25
N THR A 78 -7.17 16.71 12.35
CA THR A 78 -5.92 16.92 11.63
C THR A 78 -6.16 16.79 10.13
N LEU A 79 -5.67 17.76 9.35
CA LEU A 79 -5.81 17.81 7.90
C LEU A 79 -4.68 17.04 7.21
N GLU A 80 -4.89 16.72 5.94
CA GLU A 80 -3.92 16.06 5.05
C GLU A 80 -2.59 16.80 4.95
N THR A 81 -2.62 18.12 5.03
CA THR A 81 -1.44 19.01 4.99
C THR A 81 -0.58 19.00 6.26
N TYR A 82 -0.90 18.12 7.21
CA TYR A 82 -0.07 17.93 8.41
C TYR A 82 1.28 17.32 8.10
N TRP A 83 1.31 16.46 7.11
CA TRP A 83 2.51 15.88 6.49
C TRP A 83 2.58 16.28 5.03
N ASN A 84 3.74 16.08 4.40
CA ASN A 84 4.00 16.50 3.03
C ASN A 84 4.42 15.30 2.18
N GLY A 85 3.50 14.76 1.42
CA GLY A 85 3.69 13.62 0.52
C GLY A 85 2.36 13.15 -0.03
N GLY A 86 2.32 12.57 -1.22
CA GLY A 86 1.09 12.17 -1.91
C GLY A 86 0.22 11.17 -1.13
N LEU A 87 0.80 10.45 -0.16
CA LEU A 87 0.07 9.51 0.71
C LEU A 87 -0.19 10.06 2.13
N SER A 88 0.03 11.35 2.38
CA SER A 88 -0.07 11.91 3.73
C SER A 88 -1.46 11.74 4.34
N ASN A 89 -2.53 11.97 3.59
CA ASN A 89 -3.90 11.78 4.09
C ASN A 89 -4.19 10.33 4.45
N TRP A 90 -3.76 9.37 3.63
CA TRP A 90 -3.90 7.95 3.94
C TRP A 90 -3.14 7.57 5.23
N GLY A 91 -1.90 8.04 5.37
CA GLY A 91 -1.11 7.86 6.59
C GLY A 91 -1.79 8.46 7.82
N ILE A 92 -2.29 9.70 7.72
CA ILE A 92 -3.02 10.39 8.79
C ILE A 92 -4.29 9.63 9.18
N ASP A 93 -5.06 9.14 8.21
CA ASP A 93 -6.27 8.37 8.46
C ASP A 93 -5.95 7.02 9.13
N CYS A 94 -4.85 6.37 8.77
CA CYS A 94 -4.34 5.20 9.48
C CYS A 94 -4.05 5.51 10.96
N VAL A 95 -3.41 6.65 11.24
CA VAL A 95 -3.14 7.08 12.62
C VAL A 95 -4.43 7.40 13.39
N LYS A 96 -5.41 8.04 12.76
CA LYS A 96 -6.74 8.28 13.35
C LYS A 96 -7.47 6.98 13.72
N GLN A 97 -7.17 5.88 13.02
CA GLN A 97 -7.68 4.53 13.36
C GLN A 97 -6.86 3.84 14.46
N GLY A 98 -5.83 4.49 14.99
CA GLY A 98 -5.00 3.96 16.07
C GLY A 98 -3.79 3.15 15.59
N TYR A 99 -3.46 3.18 14.31
CA TYR A 99 -2.27 2.53 13.77
C TYR A 99 -1.02 3.40 13.92
N VAL A 100 0.15 2.82 13.84
CA VAL A 100 1.44 3.51 13.70
C VAL A 100 1.91 3.36 12.26
N VAL A 101 2.30 4.46 11.65
CA VAL A 101 2.86 4.47 10.30
C VAL A 101 4.34 4.81 10.32
N GLU A 102 5.11 4.14 9.47
CA GLU A 102 6.51 4.45 9.19
C GLU A 102 6.73 4.36 7.68
N SER A 103 7.64 5.16 7.15
CA SER A 103 8.16 4.98 5.79
C SER A 103 9.45 4.19 5.82
N LEU A 104 9.66 3.33 4.82
CA LEU A 104 10.95 2.71 4.56
C LEU A 104 11.71 3.60 3.56
N PRO A 105 12.70 4.39 3.99
CA PRO A 105 13.39 5.34 3.12
C PRO A 105 14.11 4.66 1.95
N TYR A 106 14.48 5.41 0.92
CA TYR A 106 15.13 4.89 -0.29
C TYR A 106 16.37 4.01 -0.04
N ASN A 107 17.10 4.25 1.04
CA ASN A 107 18.24 3.44 1.47
C ASN A 107 17.88 2.35 2.50
N GLY A 108 16.59 2.16 2.76
CA GLY A 108 16.08 1.11 3.62
C GLY A 108 16.31 -0.28 3.06
N GLN A 109 16.20 -1.28 3.90
CA GLN A 109 16.38 -2.67 3.49
C GLN A 109 15.10 -3.45 3.74
N ILE A 110 14.55 -4.01 2.67
CA ILE A 110 13.42 -4.94 2.77
C ILE A 110 13.94 -6.30 3.21
N THR A 111 13.69 -6.65 4.47
CA THR A 111 14.14 -7.92 5.08
C THR A 111 13.02 -8.56 5.88
N TYR A 112 13.14 -9.87 6.15
CA TYR A 112 12.25 -10.59 7.05
C TYR A 112 13.02 -11.51 7.97
N GLY A 113 12.86 -11.33 9.30
CA GLY A 113 13.54 -12.10 10.32
C GLY A 113 14.97 -11.64 10.63
N VAL A 114 15.37 -10.46 10.21
CA VAL A 114 16.68 -9.85 10.46
C VAL A 114 16.60 -8.90 11.65
N SER A 115 16.89 -9.36 12.85
CA SER A 115 16.71 -8.61 14.10
C SER A 115 17.59 -7.35 14.22
N SER A 116 18.65 -7.22 13.44
CA SER A 116 19.50 -6.02 13.39
C SER A 116 18.88 -4.90 12.53
N ASN A 117 17.90 -5.22 11.66
CA ASN A 117 17.16 -4.22 10.90
C ASN A 117 15.96 -3.73 11.71
N LEU A 118 15.96 -2.47 12.13
CA LEU A 118 14.86 -1.87 12.90
C LEU A 118 13.55 -1.80 12.11
N GLN A 119 13.63 -1.78 10.78
CA GLN A 119 12.49 -1.78 9.85
C GLN A 119 12.32 -3.14 9.16
N ASP A 120 12.75 -4.23 9.81
CA ASP A 120 12.46 -5.59 9.36
C ASP A 120 10.94 -5.82 9.29
N LEU A 121 10.45 -6.43 8.22
CA LEU A 121 9.02 -6.64 7.99
C LEU A 121 8.35 -7.43 9.12
N SER A 122 9.08 -8.25 9.87
CA SER A 122 8.52 -8.96 11.04
C SER A 122 8.06 -8.03 12.16
N ASN A 123 8.48 -6.76 12.16
CA ASN A 123 8.03 -5.74 13.11
C ASN A 123 6.72 -5.06 12.70
N TYR A 124 6.17 -5.37 11.53
CA TYR A 124 5.00 -4.72 10.97
C TYR A 124 3.87 -5.74 10.73
N LYS A 125 2.65 -5.23 10.59
CA LYS A 125 1.48 -6.03 10.22
C LYS A 125 1.05 -5.83 8.78
N VAL A 126 1.34 -4.65 8.22
CA VAL A 126 1.03 -4.31 6.84
C VAL A 126 2.27 -3.70 6.19
N PHE A 127 2.51 -4.07 4.95
CA PHE A 127 3.49 -3.47 4.07
C PHE A 127 2.77 -2.96 2.82
N VAL A 128 2.98 -1.69 2.50
CA VAL A 128 2.38 -1.00 1.35
C VAL A 128 3.47 -0.71 0.34
N ILE A 129 3.23 -1.04 -0.92
CA ILE A 129 4.10 -0.73 -2.07
C ILE A 129 3.21 -0.04 -3.10
N ASP A 130 3.52 1.20 -3.44
CA ASP A 130 2.75 2.01 -4.38
C ASP A 130 3.61 2.44 -5.56
N GLU A 131 3.25 2.00 -6.75
CA GLU A 131 3.91 2.30 -8.03
C GLU A 131 5.45 2.18 -7.99
N PRO A 132 6.00 0.99 -7.66
CA PRO A 132 7.44 0.80 -7.66
C PRO A 132 8.00 0.83 -9.08
N ASN A 133 9.09 1.55 -9.30
CA ASN A 133 9.73 1.73 -10.60
C ASN A 133 11.11 1.04 -10.70
N ILE A 134 11.54 0.33 -9.65
CA ILE A 134 12.83 -0.39 -9.60
C ILE A 134 12.58 -1.85 -9.22
N LEU A 135 13.19 -2.77 -9.94
CA LEU A 135 13.09 -4.20 -9.65
C LEU A 135 13.58 -4.54 -8.22
N PHE A 136 12.81 -5.35 -7.54
CA PHE A 136 13.21 -5.92 -6.26
C PHE A 136 14.32 -6.97 -6.48
N THR A 137 15.33 -6.97 -5.62
CA THR A 137 16.32 -8.03 -5.58
C THR A 137 15.69 -9.38 -5.20
N SER A 138 16.36 -10.50 -5.51
CA SER A 138 15.86 -11.83 -5.13
C SER A 138 15.66 -11.98 -3.61
N ALA A 139 16.50 -11.32 -2.79
CA ALA A 139 16.39 -11.34 -1.34
C ALA A 139 15.16 -10.55 -0.85
N GLU A 140 14.90 -9.37 -1.42
CA GLU A 140 13.73 -8.55 -1.10
C GLU A 140 12.44 -9.26 -1.51
N LYS A 141 12.38 -9.83 -2.73
CA LYS A 141 11.23 -10.63 -3.17
C LYS A 141 10.94 -11.77 -2.20
N ALA A 142 11.97 -12.51 -1.79
CA ALA A 142 11.82 -13.58 -0.81
C ALA A 142 11.33 -13.07 0.55
N ALA A 143 11.84 -11.93 1.02
CA ALA A 143 11.41 -11.31 2.28
C ALA A 143 9.92 -10.91 2.23
N ILE A 144 9.47 -10.26 1.16
CA ILE A 144 8.07 -9.84 0.96
C ILE A 144 7.13 -11.06 0.96
N ILE A 145 7.46 -12.09 0.16
CA ILE A 145 6.62 -13.29 0.09
C ILE A 145 6.60 -14.03 1.43
N THR A 146 7.74 -14.11 2.12
CA THR A 146 7.83 -14.73 3.45
C THR A 146 7.05 -13.95 4.50
N PHE A 147 7.04 -12.63 4.43
CA PHE A 147 6.22 -11.77 5.28
C PHE A 147 4.74 -12.12 5.17
N VAL A 148 4.21 -12.20 3.94
CA VAL A 148 2.81 -12.60 3.71
C VAL A 148 2.58 -14.03 4.19
N GLN A 149 3.47 -14.97 3.87
CA GLN A 149 3.38 -16.36 4.32
C GLN A 149 3.20 -16.48 5.83
N ASN A 150 3.85 -15.61 6.60
CA ASN A 150 3.82 -15.61 8.07
C ASN A 150 2.72 -14.72 8.68
N GLY A 151 1.76 -14.24 7.92
CA GLY A 151 0.59 -13.53 8.42
C GLY A 151 0.64 -12.03 8.28
N GLY A 152 1.56 -11.50 7.46
CA GLY A 152 1.58 -10.10 7.06
C GLY A 152 0.48 -9.78 6.05
N GLY A 153 0.00 -8.55 6.07
CA GLY A 153 -0.85 -7.95 5.04
C GLY A 153 0.02 -7.20 4.03
N LEU A 154 -0.17 -7.47 2.75
CA LEU A 154 0.52 -6.78 1.67
C LEU A 154 -0.49 -6.02 0.81
N CYS A 155 -0.31 -4.70 0.69
CA CYS A 155 -1.04 -3.88 -0.26
C CYS A 155 -0.08 -3.48 -1.37
N ILE A 156 -0.34 -3.88 -2.61
CA ILE A 156 0.45 -3.51 -3.78
C ILE A 156 -0.43 -2.76 -4.77
N ILE A 157 0.06 -1.60 -5.16
CA ILE A 157 -0.61 -0.72 -6.10
C ILE A 157 0.32 -0.58 -7.31
N SER A 158 -0.24 -0.77 -8.50
CA SER A 158 0.45 -0.56 -9.76
C SER A 158 -0.02 0.71 -10.42
N ASP A 159 0.62 1.09 -11.49
CA ASP A 159 0.15 2.07 -12.44
C ASP A 159 0.06 1.45 -13.84
N HIS A 160 -0.15 2.24 -14.88
CA HIS A 160 -0.28 1.77 -16.28
C HIS A 160 1.06 1.32 -16.88
N THR A 161 1.00 0.60 -17.99
CA THR A 161 2.19 0.37 -18.83
C THR A 161 2.69 1.69 -19.44
N ILE A 162 3.99 1.75 -19.78
CA ILE A 162 4.67 2.95 -20.26
C ILE A 162 4.79 4.06 -19.18
N SER A 163 4.77 3.66 -17.92
CA SER A 163 4.98 4.54 -16.76
C SER A 163 6.39 4.41 -16.17
N ASP A 164 7.38 4.10 -17.00
CA ASP A 164 8.80 4.01 -16.59
C ASP A 164 9.32 5.37 -16.14
N ARG A 165 9.22 5.64 -14.84
CA ARG A 165 9.52 6.96 -14.27
C ARG A 165 11.01 7.22 -14.12
N ASN A 166 11.81 6.18 -13.95
CA ASN A 166 13.26 6.27 -13.80
C ASN A 166 14.03 6.02 -15.10
N ASN A 167 13.33 5.70 -16.20
CA ASN A 167 13.86 5.40 -17.54
C ASN A 167 14.87 4.25 -17.55
N ASP A 168 14.65 3.22 -16.75
CA ASP A 168 15.47 2.00 -16.77
C ASP A 168 14.94 0.90 -17.70
N GLY A 169 13.80 1.15 -18.34
CA GLY A 169 13.13 0.21 -19.26
C GLY A 169 12.08 -0.67 -18.58
N THR A 170 11.77 -0.40 -17.30
CA THR A 170 10.86 -1.22 -16.49
C THR A 170 9.81 -0.32 -15.86
N ASP A 171 8.54 -0.61 -16.07
CA ASP A 171 7.43 0.10 -15.45
C ASP A 171 6.82 -0.67 -14.26
N SER A 172 5.95 -0.02 -13.49
CA SER A 172 5.37 -0.60 -12.28
C SER A 172 4.69 -1.96 -12.49
N PRO A 173 3.87 -2.20 -13.54
CA PRO A 173 3.33 -3.54 -13.82
C PRO A 173 4.40 -4.59 -14.02
N GLN A 174 5.53 -4.25 -14.66
CA GLN A 174 6.65 -5.17 -14.89
C GLN A 174 7.38 -5.47 -13.57
N VAL A 175 7.63 -4.45 -12.74
CA VAL A 175 8.26 -4.60 -11.41
C VAL A 175 7.44 -5.53 -10.53
N LEU A 176 6.13 -5.30 -10.44
CA LEU A 176 5.25 -6.13 -9.61
C LEU A 176 5.08 -7.54 -10.18
N ASN A 177 4.96 -7.71 -11.48
CA ASN A 177 4.91 -9.03 -12.09
C ASN A 177 6.22 -9.81 -11.89
N ASP A 178 7.37 -9.14 -11.89
CA ASP A 178 8.66 -9.75 -11.57
C ASP A 178 8.71 -10.19 -10.09
N LEU A 179 8.21 -9.38 -9.14
CA LEU A 179 8.05 -9.78 -7.73
C LEU A 179 7.20 -11.05 -7.62
N LEU A 180 6.09 -11.13 -8.35
CA LEU A 180 5.17 -12.26 -8.28
C LEU A 180 5.75 -13.53 -8.92
N SER A 181 6.41 -13.42 -10.06
CA SER A 181 6.81 -14.58 -10.89
C SER A 181 8.25 -15.03 -10.68
N ASN A 182 9.16 -14.12 -10.32
CA ASN A 182 10.60 -14.38 -10.23
C ASN A 182 11.14 -14.37 -8.78
N ASN A 183 10.28 -14.68 -7.82
CA ASN A 183 10.72 -14.90 -6.44
C ASN A 183 11.18 -16.37 -6.26
N THR A 184 11.98 -16.62 -5.22
CA THR A 184 12.55 -17.95 -4.94
C THR A 184 11.64 -18.83 -4.07
N ILE A 185 10.48 -18.34 -3.65
CA ILE A 185 9.56 -19.04 -2.73
C ILE A 185 8.52 -19.82 -3.51
N GLN A 186 7.74 -19.14 -4.35
CA GLN A 186 6.70 -19.75 -5.17
C GLN A 186 6.35 -18.85 -6.34
N ASN A 187 6.29 -19.42 -7.54
CA ASN A 187 5.83 -18.67 -8.72
C ASN A 187 4.37 -18.26 -8.54
N ASN A 188 4.12 -16.96 -8.63
CA ASN A 188 2.82 -16.31 -8.49
C ASN A 188 1.98 -16.83 -7.31
N PRO A 189 2.44 -16.63 -6.06
CA PRO A 189 1.78 -17.19 -4.87
C PRO A 189 0.39 -16.60 -4.63
N PHE A 190 0.09 -15.45 -5.20
CA PHE A 190 -1.17 -14.73 -4.98
C PHE A 190 -2.21 -14.98 -6.08
N GLY A 191 -1.81 -15.56 -7.22
CA GLY A 191 -2.72 -15.94 -8.28
C GLY A 191 -3.28 -14.79 -9.10
N PHE A 192 -2.53 -13.72 -9.27
CA PHE A 192 -2.86 -12.63 -10.19
C PHE A 192 -1.61 -12.05 -10.87
N ALA A 193 -1.81 -11.33 -11.96
CA ALA A 193 -0.79 -10.54 -12.62
C ALA A 193 -1.40 -9.20 -13.06
N PHE A 194 -0.58 -8.16 -13.10
CA PHE A 194 -0.95 -6.86 -13.67
C PHE A 194 -0.83 -6.91 -15.19
N ASP A 195 -1.84 -6.39 -15.86
CA ASP A 195 -1.88 -6.36 -17.33
C ASP A 195 -1.05 -5.17 -17.84
N TYR A 196 -0.53 -5.28 -19.07
CA TYR A 196 0.24 -4.20 -19.71
C TYR A 196 -0.71 -3.31 -20.52
N VAL A 197 -1.53 -2.54 -19.83
CA VAL A 197 -2.52 -1.63 -20.42
C VAL A 197 -2.46 -0.26 -19.76
N ASP A 198 -3.03 0.73 -20.42
CA ASP A 198 -3.26 2.07 -19.89
C ASP A 198 -4.74 2.40 -20.06
N ILE A 199 -5.45 2.57 -18.95
CA ILE A 199 -6.89 2.81 -18.95
C ILE A 199 -7.28 3.91 -17.98
N SER A 200 -8.23 4.74 -18.41
CA SER A 200 -8.91 5.73 -17.56
C SER A 200 -10.41 5.49 -17.63
N GLN A 201 -11.04 5.24 -16.49
CA GLN A 201 -12.48 5.05 -16.41
C GLN A 201 -13.02 5.14 -14.99
N THR A 202 -14.27 5.52 -14.87
CA THR A 202 -15.07 5.31 -13.66
C THR A 202 -15.80 3.97 -13.76
N SER A 203 -15.79 3.19 -12.71
CA SER A 203 -16.47 1.89 -12.66
C SER A 203 -17.29 1.71 -11.38
N THR A 204 -18.55 1.36 -11.58
CA THR A 204 -19.48 0.86 -10.53
C THR A 204 -19.60 -0.66 -10.57
N ASN A 205 -18.74 -1.34 -11.32
CA ASN A 205 -18.80 -2.78 -11.53
C ASN A 205 -18.14 -3.55 -10.38
N ILE A 206 -18.77 -3.48 -9.22
CA ILE A 206 -18.31 -4.07 -7.96
C ILE A 206 -18.80 -5.52 -7.87
N ALA A 207 -17.92 -6.41 -7.43
CA ALA A 207 -18.29 -7.82 -7.21
C ALA A 207 -19.34 -7.96 -6.09
N ASN A 208 -20.31 -8.83 -6.30
CA ASN A 208 -21.34 -9.10 -5.29
C ASN A 208 -20.79 -10.01 -4.17
N LEU A 209 -20.06 -9.42 -3.25
CA LEU A 209 -19.39 -10.07 -2.12
C LEU A 209 -19.76 -9.36 -0.81
N PRO A 210 -21.00 -9.53 -0.30
CA PRO A 210 -21.56 -8.71 0.79
C PRO A 210 -20.83 -8.83 2.13
N THR A 211 -19.99 -9.84 2.31
CA THR A 211 -19.19 -10.06 3.52
C THR A 211 -17.71 -9.74 3.33
N ASN A 212 -17.31 -9.26 2.16
CA ASN A 212 -15.92 -8.91 1.88
C ASN A 212 -15.54 -7.62 2.62
N SER A 213 -14.52 -7.69 3.48
CA SER A 213 -14.14 -6.58 4.34
C SER A 213 -13.49 -5.42 3.58
N ILE A 214 -12.97 -5.65 2.37
CA ILE A 214 -12.39 -4.59 1.53
C ILE A 214 -13.52 -3.79 0.87
N LEU A 215 -14.55 -4.46 0.39
CA LEU A 215 -15.71 -3.80 -0.23
C LEU A 215 -16.68 -3.22 0.81
N HIS A 216 -16.75 -3.78 2.01
CA HIS A 216 -17.73 -3.45 3.05
C HIS A 216 -17.08 -3.40 4.44
N GLY A 217 -15.93 -2.74 4.55
CA GLY A 217 -15.18 -2.64 5.81
C GLY A 217 -15.62 -1.49 6.70
N THR A 218 -14.82 -1.21 7.71
CA THR A 218 -15.11 -0.19 8.73
C THR A 218 -15.07 1.24 8.20
N ALA A 219 -14.33 1.48 7.11
CA ALA A 219 -14.31 2.78 6.44
C ALA A 219 -15.56 3.05 5.57
N GLY A 220 -16.40 2.02 5.38
CA GLY A 220 -17.64 2.11 4.60
C GLY A 220 -17.64 1.21 3.37
N SER A 221 -18.75 1.25 2.63
CA SER A 221 -18.89 0.44 1.42
C SER A 221 -18.32 1.15 0.19
N VAL A 222 -17.61 0.39 -0.64
CA VAL A 222 -17.11 0.82 -1.95
C VAL A 222 -18.21 0.56 -2.98
N SER A 223 -18.66 1.60 -3.68
CA SER A 223 -19.69 1.50 -4.70
C SER A 223 -19.23 1.98 -6.09
N GLU A 224 -18.10 2.68 -6.14
CA GLU A 224 -17.52 3.24 -7.36
C GLU A 224 -16.02 3.46 -7.16
N VAL A 225 -15.25 3.31 -8.24
CA VAL A 225 -13.85 3.72 -8.30
C VAL A 225 -13.60 4.45 -9.61
N LYS A 226 -12.59 5.33 -9.64
CA LYS A 226 -12.14 6.00 -10.84
C LYS A 226 -10.65 5.74 -11.05
N TRP A 227 -10.32 5.12 -12.16
CA TRP A 227 -8.95 4.95 -12.63
C TRP A 227 -8.55 6.13 -13.49
N SER A 228 -7.37 6.66 -13.24
CA SER A 228 -6.76 7.75 -14.00
C SER A 228 -5.39 7.30 -14.49
N ASN A 229 -5.35 6.69 -15.67
CA ASN A 229 -4.16 6.04 -16.24
C ASN A 229 -3.64 4.90 -15.36
N GLY A 230 -4.45 3.90 -15.13
CA GLY A 230 -4.08 2.70 -14.39
C GLY A 230 -4.06 1.45 -15.27
N THR A 231 -3.90 0.30 -14.66
CA THR A 231 -3.93 -1.01 -15.31
C THR A 231 -5.10 -1.87 -14.83
N THR A 232 -5.23 -3.05 -15.40
CA THR A 232 -6.11 -4.13 -14.94
C THR A 232 -5.29 -5.31 -14.41
N LEU A 233 -5.99 -6.27 -13.83
CA LEU A 233 -5.41 -7.53 -13.37
C LEU A 233 -6.08 -8.70 -14.06
N THR A 234 -5.25 -9.70 -14.39
CA THR A 234 -5.70 -11.03 -14.78
C THR A 234 -5.50 -12.01 -13.61
N LEU A 235 -6.57 -12.70 -13.23
CA LEU A 235 -6.60 -13.62 -12.10
C LEU A 235 -6.30 -15.05 -12.57
N ASN A 236 -5.62 -15.82 -11.74
CA ASN A 236 -5.27 -17.23 -11.99
C ASN A 236 -5.62 -18.12 -10.79
N PRO A 237 -6.88 -18.53 -10.66
CA PRO A 237 -7.33 -19.41 -9.57
C PRO A 237 -6.66 -20.80 -9.55
N ALA A 238 -6.02 -21.21 -10.65
CA ALA A 238 -5.26 -22.45 -10.68
C ALA A 238 -3.94 -22.34 -9.88
N GLN A 239 -3.37 -21.15 -9.77
CA GLN A 239 -2.17 -20.90 -8.96
C GLN A 239 -2.53 -20.61 -7.50
N ASN A 240 -3.60 -19.85 -7.26
CA ASN A 240 -4.13 -19.61 -5.93
C ASN A 240 -5.67 -19.54 -5.98
N SER A 241 -6.32 -20.55 -5.45
CA SER A 241 -7.79 -20.67 -5.49
C SER A 241 -8.53 -19.62 -4.63
N SER A 242 -7.83 -18.90 -3.77
CA SER A 242 -8.42 -17.82 -2.96
C SER A 242 -8.47 -16.48 -3.69
N VAL A 243 -7.81 -16.34 -4.86
CA VAL A 243 -7.81 -15.08 -5.59
C VAL A 243 -9.22 -14.68 -6.00
N THR A 244 -9.56 -13.42 -5.73
CA THR A 244 -10.90 -12.89 -5.95
C THR A 244 -10.79 -11.47 -6.49
N GLY A 245 -11.44 -11.21 -7.63
CA GLY A 245 -11.61 -9.85 -8.12
C GLY A 245 -12.69 -9.11 -7.34
N LEU A 246 -12.43 -7.88 -6.99
CA LEU A 246 -13.27 -7.06 -6.14
C LEU A 246 -14.00 -5.98 -6.93
N VAL A 247 -13.26 -5.29 -7.80
CA VAL A 247 -13.77 -4.26 -8.70
C VAL A 247 -13.33 -4.61 -10.10
N TYR A 248 -14.19 -4.42 -11.07
CA TYR A 248 -13.93 -4.78 -12.45
C TYR A 248 -14.12 -3.60 -13.39
N LYS A 249 -13.47 -3.66 -14.52
CA LYS A 249 -13.67 -2.75 -15.63
C LYS A 249 -15.17 -2.69 -16.01
N THR A 250 -15.67 -1.50 -16.33
CA THR A 250 -17.05 -1.32 -16.79
C THR A 250 -17.38 -2.28 -17.94
N GLY A 251 -18.45 -3.03 -17.78
CA GLY A 251 -18.91 -4.04 -18.76
C GLY A 251 -18.20 -5.39 -18.69
N ALA A 252 -17.19 -5.57 -17.82
CA ALA A 252 -16.58 -6.87 -17.58
C ALA A 252 -17.46 -7.74 -16.65
N SER A 253 -17.23 -9.05 -16.68
CA SER A 253 -17.91 -9.98 -15.74
C SER A 253 -17.29 -9.86 -14.35
N THR A 254 -18.12 -9.62 -13.34
CA THR A 254 -17.69 -9.54 -11.93
C THR A 254 -17.36 -10.89 -11.28
N VAL A 255 -17.52 -11.98 -12.02
CA VAL A 255 -17.10 -13.35 -11.66
C VAL A 255 -16.05 -13.90 -12.62
N GLY A 256 -15.51 -13.03 -13.50
CA GLY A 256 -14.47 -13.38 -14.47
C GLY A 256 -13.07 -13.34 -13.87
N THR A 257 -12.12 -13.78 -14.67
CA THR A 257 -10.69 -13.79 -14.30
C THR A 257 -9.86 -12.72 -15.01
N VAL A 258 -10.49 -11.84 -15.79
CA VAL A 258 -9.83 -10.77 -16.54
C VAL A 258 -10.50 -9.42 -16.29
N ASN A 259 -9.75 -8.36 -16.53
CA ASN A 259 -10.25 -6.99 -16.37
C ASN A 259 -10.67 -6.64 -14.92
N ALA A 260 -10.07 -7.27 -13.91
CA ALA A 260 -10.21 -6.79 -12.54
C ALA A 260 -9.40 -5.49 -12.38
N LEU A 261 -9.94 -4.52 -11.65
CA LEU A 261 -9.27 -3.28 -11.26
C LEU A 261 -8.65 -3.42 -9.87
N CYS A 262 -9.29 -4.19 -9.03
CA CYS A 262 -8.82 -4.53 -7.69
C CYS A 262 -9.07 -6.01 -7.43
N ALA A 263 -8.12 -6.67 -6.78
CA ALA A 263 -8.21 -8.07 -6.41
C ALA A 263 -7.63 -8.32 -5.01
N SER A 264 -8.03 -9.41 -4.40
CA SER A 264 -7.44 -9.89 -3.15
C SER A 264 -7.18 -11.38 -3.18
N ALA A 265 -6.24 -11.82 -2.36
CA ALA A 265 -5.99 -13.24 -2.14
C ALA A 265 -5.49 -13.48 -0.70
N THR A 266 -5.53 -14.73 -0.27
CA THR A 266 -4.82 -15.19 0.92
C THR A 266 -3.65 -16.07 0.48
N TYR A 267 -2.55 -15.99 1.21
CA TYR A 267 -1.41 -16.88 0.99
C TYR A 267 -0.89 -17.35 2.33
N GLN A 268 -1.00 -18.65 2.58
CA GLN A 268 -0.71 -19.24 3.89
C GLN A 268 -1.50 -18.50 5.01
N ASN A 269 -0.80 -17.77 5.90
CA ASN A 269 -1.41 -17.06 7.02
C ASN A 269 -1.69 -15.59 6.73
N GLY A 270 -1.24 -15.05 5.61
CA GLY A 270 -1.34 -13.63 5.26
C GLY A 270 -2.36 -13.34 4.18
N LYS A 271 -2.47 -12.07 3.86
CA LYS A 271 -3.41 -11.54 2.89
C LYS A 271 -2.70 -10.57 1.96
N VAL A 272 -3.22 -10.45 0.75
CA VAL A 272 -2.75 -9.46 -0.22
C VAL A 272 -3.93 -8.77 -0.87
N VAL A 273 -3.78 -7.48 -1.12
CA VAL A 273 -4.65 -6.67 -1.96
C VAL A 273 -3.81 -6.10 -3.09
N ALA A 274 -4.33 -6.19 -4.31
CA ALA A 274 -3.72 -5.64 -5.50
C ALA A 274 -4.66 -4.62 -6.15
N ILE A 275 -4.13 -3.46 -6.50
CA ILE A 275 -4.85 -2.32 -7.05
C ILE A 275 -4.12 -1.85 -8.30
N GLY A 276 -4.83 -1.51 -9.36
CA GLY A 276 -4.24 -1.21 -10.66
C GLY A 276 -4.04 0.28 -10.96
N ASP A 277 -4.12 1.17 -9.99
CA ASP A 277 -3.97 2.62 -10.21
C ASP A 277 -3.47 3.31 -8.94
N SER A 278 -2.30 3.94 -9.03
CA SER A 278 -1.67 4.71 -7.96
C SER A 278 -2.37 6.03 -7.69
N SER A 279 -2.96 6.64 -8.71
CA SER A 279 -3.66 7.95 -8.61
C SER A 279 -4.78 7.97 -7.56
N ILE A 280 -5.33 6.81 -7.18
CA ILE A 280 -6.38 6.73 -6.17
C ILE A 280 -5.87 7.01 -4.75
N ALA A 281 -4.57 6.88 -4.53
CA ALA A 281 -3.93 7.13 -3.24
C ALA A 281 -3.46 8.58 -3.09
N ASP A 282 -3.25 9.29 -4.19
CA ASP A 282 -2.80 10.67 -4.22
C ASP A 282 -3.82 11.61 -3.53
N ASP A 283 -3.37 12.38 -2.57
CA ASP A 283 -4.20 13.31 -1.81
C ASP A 283 -4.04 14.77 -2.23
N GLY A 284 -3.21 15.04 -3.24
CA GLY A 284 -2.95 16.37 -3.75
C GLY A 284 -2.00 17.19 -2.88
N THR A 285 -1.34 16.61 -1.89
CA THR A 285 -0.28 17.26 -1.12
C THR A 285 1.09 16.85 -1.65
N GLY A 286 2.08 17.72 -1.51
CA GLY A 286 3.43 17.50 -2.01
C GLY A 286 4.20 18.82 -2.05
N ASP A 287 5.39 18.77 -2.60
CA ASP A 287 6.23 19.94 -2.75
C ASP A 287 5.80 20.85 -3.92
N SER A 288 6.30 22.08 -3.88
CA SER A 288 6.06 23.03 -4.98
C SER A 288 6.66 22.50 -6.28
N GLY A 289 5.81 22.25 -7.25
CA GLY A 289 6.18 21.73 -8.57
C GLY A 289 5.81 20.29 -8.80
N ASP A 290 5.29 19.59 -7.78
CA ASP A 290 4.74 18.27 -7.93
C ASP A 290 3.48 18.29 -8.79
N THR A 291 3.24 17.19 -9.48
CA THR A 291 1.97 16.98 -10.19
C THR A 291 0.94 16.47 -9.18
N LEU A 292 0.09 17.38 -8.74
CA LEU A 292 -0.87 17.08 -7.68
C LEU A 292 -2.22 16.67 -8.27
N TYR A 293 -2.64 15.46 -7.93
CA TYR A 293 -3.96 14.92 -8.22
C TYR A 293 -4.60 14.53 -6.90
N ASN A 294 -5.84 14.83 -6.64
CA ASN A 294 -6.50 14.41 -5.42
C ASN A 294 -7.52 13.31 -5.73
N GLY A 295 -7.05 12.08 -5.82
CA GLY A 295 -7.87 10.90 -5.99
C GLY A 295 -8.42 10.37 -4.68
N TYR A 296 -7.68 10.50 -3.59
CA TYR A 296 -8.00 9.89 -2.31
C TYR A 296 -9.33 10.36 -1.73
N THR A 297 -9.59 11.67 -1.71
CA THR A 297 -10.79 12.26 -1.10
C THR A 297 -11.78 12.87 -2.09
N LEU A 298 -11.32 13.34 -3.24
CA LEU A 298 -12.17 14.16 -4.14
C LEU A 298 -12.82 13.36 -5.26
N ASP A 299 -12.39 12.15 -5.55
CA ASP A 299 -12.97 11.34 -6.61
C ASP A 299 -14.03 10.37 -6.10
N ALA A 300 -14.91 10.00 -7.01
CA ALA A 300 -15.88 8.90 -6.89
C ALA A 300 -16.61 8.87 -5.55
N ASN A 301 -17.06 10.02 -5.06
CA ASN A 301 -17.76 10.13 -3.78
C ASN A 301 -16.95 9.62 -2.56
N GLY A 302 -15.63 9.74 -2.62
CA GLY A 302 -14.72 9.31 -1.57
C GLY A 302 -14.58 7.78 -1.45
N ASN A 303 -14.90 7.02 -2.49
CA ASN A 303 -14.78 5.56 -2.45
C ASN A 303 -13.32 5.08 -2.44
N HIS A 304 -12.35 5.86 -2.94
CA HIS A 304 -10.93 5.52 -2.90
C HIS A 304 -10.41 5.46 -1.47
N GLN A 305 -10.71 6.47 -0.66
CA GLN A 305 -10.41 6.44 0.78
C GLN A 305 -10.98 5.17 1.44
N LYS A 306 -12.25 4.83 1.14
CA LYS A 306 -12.87 3.61 1.69
C LYS A 306 -12.15 2.35 1.23
N LEU A 307 -11.81 2.27 -0.06
CA LEU A 307 -11.11 1.12 -0.62
C LEU A 307 -9.75 0.93 0.05
N LEU A 308 -8.94 1.98 0.12
CA LEU A 308 -7.59 1.94 0.70
C LEU A 308 -7.60 1.70 2.21
N MET A 309 -8.53 2.33 2.94
CA MET A 309 -8.65 2.13 4.39
C MET A 309 -9.24 0.77 4.79
N ASN A 310 -9.95 0.10 3.89
CA ASN A 310 -10.46 -1.25 4.11
C ASN A 310 -9.46 -2.35 3.66
N ALA A 311 -8.50 -2.00 2.81
CA ALA A 311 -7.52 -2.92 2.24
C ALA A 311 -6.44 -3.31 3.26
#